data_c0b3bb5e1ceacdc82afe03fc2bac458c
#
_entry.id   c0b3bb5e1ceacdc82afe03fc2bac458c
#
_cell.length_a   1.000
_cell.length_b   1.000
_cell.length_c   1.000
_cell.angle_alpha   90.00
_cell.angle_beta   90.00
_cell.angle_gamma   90.00
#
_symmetry.space_group_name_H-M   'P 1'
#
loop_
_entity.id
_entity.type
_entity.pdbx_description
1 polymer ?
#
loop_
_entity_poly.entity_id
_entity_poly.type
_entity_poly.pdbx_seq_one_letter_code
_entity_poly.pdbx_strand_id
1 'polypeptide(L)'
;MKAVPPRMFSALVADQKGRTTQRTCLSDSINESSFPMGQCQSLPAILMQRLSGADRCAVRIAVWVLLAFPIAAAEMGAGTAHGAENNSRPNIVLIMADDLGYGDVSCYGGPHIPTPNIDSIAADGVRFTDGYVTAPVCSPSRAGLLTGRYQQRFGFEFNTGPRERDWQQGLGLPLEEITVADLMRKAGYATGMCGKWHQGLQPQFHPMNRGFDTFFGFRFGGTLYIDPATPGVKSVQYDRRRIWPRRYEHDPIMRDRSPVEEHRYLTDALSEEAAAFIRKHQQEPFFAYVPYNAPHTPLQATQKYVKRFADVDDDRKQVYRAMTSALDDGVGLILKTLQDAGLAENTFVVFLSDNGGALYTGASENTPLRGGKLSLFEGGIRVVFAARWPAQLKKGQVYRHPVSSLDLLPTLLRAAGGSLPTNRPYDGVDLMPYLTGKESGRPHEILFWRNGDNAAVRKGDWKLWRTSDGHVWLYDLANDVGEENNLAEERPEVVKQLQSELDKWEKTLAEPKWPTRRKVPLKVDDVTVQLSI
;
A
#
# COMPACT_ATOMS: atom_id res chain seq x y z
N MET A 1 -50.06 -7.91 -29.34
CA MET A 1 -49.84 -6.73 -30.17
C MET A 1 -48.37 -6.62 -30.51
N LYS A 2 -48.03 -6.32 -31.72
CA LYS A 2 -46.80 -6.56 -32.44
C LYS A 2 -45.53 -5.95 -31.81
N ALA A 3 -44.48 -6.78 -31.78
CA ALA A 3 -43.10 -6.38 -31.50
C ALA A 3 -42.51 -5.55 -32.65
N VAL A 4 -41.70 -4.53 -32.30
CA VAL A 4 -40.89 -3.74 -33.24
C VAL A 4 -39.40 -4.05 -32.97
N PRO A 5 -38.60 -4.40 -33.99
CA PRO A 5 -37.17 -4.69 -33.80
C PRO A 5 -36.30 -3.40 -33.80
N PRO A 6 -35.11 -3.42 -33.18
CA PRO A 6 -34.21 -2.25 -33.16
C PRO A 6 -33.42 -2.12 -34.45
N ARG A 7 -33.35 -0.88 -34.95
CA ARG A 7 -32.57 -0.49 -36.13
C ARG A 7 -31.08 -0.43 -35.81
N MET A 8 -30.29 -1.11 -36.64
CA MET A 8 -28.84 -0.90 -36.75
C MET A 8 -28.55 0.46 -37.38
N PHE A 9 -27.70 1.25 -36.76
CA PHE A 9 -27.01 2.35 -37.39
C PHE A 9 -25.56 1.94 -37.66
N SER A 10 -25.24 1.70 -38.94
CA SER A 10 -23.87 1.64 -39.45
C SER A 10 -23.48 3.07 -39.90
N ALA A 11 -22.46 3.62 -39.28
CA ALA A 11 -21.79 4.83 -39.75
C ALA A 11 -20.50 4.43 -40.46
N LEU A 12 -20.48 4.57 -41.77
CA LEU A 12 -19.25 4.59 -42.59
C LEU A 12 -18.51 5.92 -42.30
N VAL A 13 -17.25 5.81 -41.88
CA VAL A 13 -16.28 6.91 -41.97
C VAL A 13 -15.31 6.56 -43.08
N ALA A 14 -15.34 7.29 -44.17
CA ALA A 14 -14.38 7.21 -45.25
C ALA A 14 -13.14 8.04 -44.87
N ASP A 15 -11.94 7.43 -44.93
CA ASP A 15 -10.66 8.14 -44.87
C ASP A 15 -10.18 8.40 -46.29
N GLN A 16 -9.87 9.68 -46.54
CA GLN A 16 -9.25 10.11 -47.81
C GLN A 16 -7.75 9.85 -47.73
N LYS A 17 -7.27 8.87 -48.45
CA LYS A 17 -6.06 8.86 -49.27
C LYS A 17 -5.70 7.42 -49.65
N GLY A 18 -6.06 7.04 -50.88
CA GLY A 18 -5.63 5.78 -51.44
C GLY A 18 -4.13 5.70 -51.69
N ARG A 19 -3.52 4.64 -51.18
CA ARG A 19 -2.35 3.96 -51.74
C ARG A 19 -2.24 2.57 -51.16
N THR A 20 -2.55 1.60 -52.02
CA THR A 20 -2.23 0.17 -51.88
C THR A 20 -0.75 -0.04 -52.12
N THR A 21 -0.02 -0.63 -51.17
CA THR A 21 1.25 -1.29 -51.44
C THR A 21 1.26 -2.64 -50.74
N GLN A 22 1.22 -3.67 -51.59
CA GLN A 22 1.57 -5.04 -51.22
C GLN A 22 3.05 -5.09 -50.84
N ARG A 23 3.37 -5.69 -49.70
CA ARG A 23 4.70 -6.25 -49.42
C ARG A 23 4.60 -7.72 -49.20
N THR A 24 5.19 -8.42 -50.13
CA THR A 24 5.49 -9.86 -50.16
C THR A 24 6.51 -10.20 -49.07
N CYS A 25 6.24 -11.26 -48.33
CA CYS A 25 7.20 -11.93 -47.49
C CYS A 25 8.25 -12.65 -48.34
N LEU A 26 9.50 -12.36 -48.09
CA LEU A 26 10.63 -13.21 -48.49
C LEU A 26 11.22 -13.81 -47.21
N SER A 27 11.21 -15.12 -47.19
CA SER A 27 11.91 -16.00 -46.27
C SER A 27 13.38 -16.06 -46.69
N ASP A 28 14.31 -15.69 -45.85
CA ASP A 28 15.72 -16.03 -46.00
C ASP A 28 16.19 -16.86 -44.82
N SER A 29 16.48 -18.09 -45.16
CA SER A 29 17.23 -19.08 -44.41
C SER A 29 18.71 -18.65 -44.34
N ILE A 30 19.28 -18.55 -43.13
CA ILE A 30 20.74 -18.46 -42.96
C ILE A 30 21.23 -19.63 -42.12
N ASN A 31 22.17 -20.28 -42.74
CA ASN A 31 22.94 -21.46 -42.45
C ASN A 31 23.71 -21.41 -41.12
N GLU A 32 23.81 -22.59 -40.52
CA GLU A 32 24.78 -22.95 -39.50
C GLU A 32 26.24 -22.77 -40.01
N SER A 33 27.08 -22.12 -39.23
CA SER A 33 28.54 -22.30 -39.33
C SER A 33 29.14 -22.38 -37.92
N SER A 34 29.59 -23.58 -37.67
CA SER A 34 30.52 -24.07 -36.65
C SER A 34 31.71 -23.17 -36.35
N PHE A 35 32.03 -22.97 -35.04
CA PHE A 35 33.38 -22.69 -34.56
C PHE A 35 33.70 -23.58 -33.33
N PRO A 36 35.02 -23.90 -33.10
CA PRO A 36 35.43 -25.15 -32.50
C PRO A 36 35.66 -25.10 -30.99
N MET A 37 35.56 -26.30 -30.39
CA MET A 37 35.93 -26.58 -28.99
C MET A 37 37.45 -26.40 -28.80
N GLY A 38 37.82 -25.51 -27.86
CA GLY A 38 39.14 -25.42 -27.29
C GLY A 38 39.22 -26.23 -25.99
N GLN A 39 40.10 -27.17 -25.99
CA GLN A 39 40.40 -28.12 -24.91
C GLN A 39 40.86 -27.41 -23.64
N CYS A 40 40.28 -27.78 -22.52
CA CYS A 40 40.82 -27.54 -21.19
C CYS A 40 41.57 -28.78 -20.71
N GLN A 41 42.86 -28.65 -20.57
CA GLN A 41 43.76 -29.69 -20.02
C GLN A 41 43.68 -29.78 -18.50
N SER A 42 43.69 -31.02 -18.05
CA SER A 42 43.69 -31.49 -16.70
C SER A 42 45.00 -31.31 -15.95
N LEU A 43 44.94 -31.05 -14.68
CA LEU A 43 45.66 -31.54 -13.50
C LEU A 43 47.18 -31.80 -13.51
N PRO A 44 47.90 -31.66 -12.37
CA PRO A 44 48.04 -32.90 -11.56
C PRO A 44 47.95 -32.75 -10.02
N ALA A 45 47.50 -33.83 -9.41
CA ALA A 45 47.68 -34.18 -8.02
C ALA A 45 49.05 -34.76 -7.74
N ILE A 46 49.69 -34.35 -6.65
CA ILE A 46 50.81 -34.98 -5.91
C ILE A 46 50.82 -34.20 -4.57
N LEU A 47 50.86 -34.75 -3.36
CA LEU A 47 51.44 -35.94 -2.79
C LEU A 47 50.92 -36.13 -1.35
N MET A 48 50.42 -37.30 -1.07
CA MET A 48 50.32 -37.77 0.33
C MET A 48 51.70 -38.15 0.82
N GLN A 49 52.06 -37.71 2.00
CA GLN A 49 53.01 -38.50 2.84
C GLN A 49 52.60 -38.47 4.31
N ARG A 50 52.50 -39.69 4.79
CA ARG A 50 52.30 -40.10 6.18
C ARG A 50 53.54 -39.73 7.02
N LEU A 51 53.32 -39.39 8.26
CA LEU A 51 54.21 -39.86 9.34
C LEU A 51 53.38 -40.15 10.60
N SER A 52 53.58 -41.36 11.06
CA SER A 52 53.12 -41.99 12.29
C SER A 52 54.13 -41.71 13.40
N GLY A 53 53.64 -41.67 14.61
CA GLY A 53 54.57 -41.80 15.79
C GLY A 53 53.89 -41.46 17.11
N ALA A 54 53.55 -42.51 17.81
CA ALA A 54 53.08 -42.43 19.16
C ALA A 54 54.22 -41.93 20.10
N ASP A 55 53.82 -41.30 21.22
CA ASP A 55 54.23 -41.86 22.51
C ASP A 55 53.47 -41.23 23.68
N ARG A 56 53.19 -42.16 24.61
CA ARG A 56 52.51 -41.95 25.88
C ARG A 56 53.51 -41.39 26.89
N CYS A 57 53.12 -40.61 27.85
CA CYS A 57 53.31 -40.90 29.24
C CYS A 57 52.54 -39.98 30.19
N ALA A 58 51.91 -40.62 31.12
CA ALA A 58 51.21 -40.06 32.25
C ALA A 58 52.19 -39.64 33.37
N VAL A 59 51.80 -38.63 34.15
CA VAL A 59 52.10 -38.60 35.59
C VAL A 59 51.01 -37.80 36.34
N ARG A 60 50.49 -38.48 37.36
CA ARG A 60 49.64 -37.98 38.45
C ARG A 60 50.48 -37.14 39.42
N ILE A 61 49.88 -36.12 40.05
CA ILE A 61 50.02 -35.84 41.49
C ILE A 61 48.88 -35.01 41.99
N ALA A 62 48.17 -35.48 42.98
CA ALA A 62 47.20 -34.82 43.81
C ALA A 62 47.89 -34.18 45.01
N VAL A 63 47.50 -32.98 45.41
CA VAL A 63 47.75 -32.50 46.79
C VAL A 63 46.54 -31.71 47.27
N TRP A 64 46.02 -32.13 48.39
CA TRP A 64 45.02 -31.55 49.25
C TRP A 64 45.56 -30.35 50.02
N VAL A 65 44.81 -29.23 50.09
CA VAL A 65 44.86 -28.38 51.29
C VAL A 65 43.44 -27.84 51.55
N LEU A 66 42.92 -28.34 52.69
CA LEU A 66 41.78 -27.79 53.42
C LEU A 66 42.25 -26.60 54.23
N LEU A 67 41.53 -25.45 54.18
CA LEU A 67 41.45 -24.56 55.33
C LEU A 67 40.26 -23.62 55.26
N ALA A 68 39.38 -23.80 56.24
CA ALA A 68 38.61 -22.82 57.00
C ALA A 68 37.69 -21.84 56.33
N PHE A 69 36.41 -22.06 56.54
CA PHE A 69 35.30 -21.07 56.46
C PHE A 69 35.41 -20.03 57.59
N PRO A 70 34.88 -18.80 57.39
CA PRO A 70 33.89 -18.28 58.27
C PRO A 70 32.55 -18.07 57.59
N ILE A 71 31.48 -18.47 58.27
CA ILE A 71 30.07 -18.19 58.01
C ILE A 71 29.86 -16.71 58.22
N ALA A 72 29.58 -15.96 57.16
CA ALA A 72 28.96 -14.65 57.26
C ALA A 72 27.51 -14.82 56.77
N ALA A 73 26.57 -14.57 57.68
CA ALA A 73 25.15 -14.45 57.39
C ALA A 73 24.95 -13.29 56.40
N ALA A 74 24.60 -13.63 55.16
CA ALA A 74 24.13 -12.64 54.20
C ALA A 74 22.63 -12.50 54.39
N GLU A 75 22.23 -11.34 54.82
CA GLU A 75 20.86 -10.85 54.80
C GLU A 75 20.29 -11.03 53.36
N MET A 76 19.19 -11.78 53.25
CA MET A 76 18.39 -11.79 52.05
C MET A 76 17.73 -10.45 51.90
N GLY A 77 18.45 -9.51 51.30
CA GLY A 77 17.84 -8.33 50.73
C GLY A 77 16.87 -8.79 49.63
N ALA A 78 15.59 -8.60 49.85
CA ALA A 78 14.58 -8.65 48.83
C ALA A 78 14.97 -7.66 47.73
N GLY A 79 15.71 -8.14 46.74
CA GLY A 79 15.93 -7.45 45.50
C GLY A 79 14.56 -7.27 44.85
N THR A 80 14.02 -6.08 44.98
CA THR A 80 12.99 -5.60 44.06
C THR A 80 13.54 -5.88 42.67
N ALA A 81 12.96 -6.85 42.00
CA ALA A 81 13.09 -6.99 40.57
C ALA A 81 12.55 -5.69 39.97
N HIS A 82 13.42 -4.72 39.77
CA HIS A 82 13.19 -3.69 38.79
C HIS A 82 13.03 -4.47 37.49
N GLY A 83 11.77 -4.66 37.07
CA GLY A 83 11.48 -5.04 35.72
C GLY A 83 12.25 -4.07 34.85
N ALA A 84 13.29 -4.54 34.20
CA ALA A 84 13.90 -3.83 33.10
C ALA A 84 12.70 -3.50 32.20
N GLU A 85 12.29 -2.23 32.17
CA GLU A 85 11.43 -1.71 31.11
C GLU A 85 12.14 -2.14 29.83
N ASN A 86 11.58 -3.17 29.21
CA ASN A 86 12.10 -3.70 27.96
C ASN A 86 11.77 -2.64 26.92
N ASN A 87 12.57 -1.58 26.89
CA ASN A 87 12.50 -0.43 25.99
C ASN A 87 12.98 -0.86 24.60
N SER A 88 12.59 -2.08 24.20
CA SER A 88 12.84 -2.58 22.87
C SER A 88 11.96 -1.81 21.90
N ARG A 89 12.59 -1.22 20.87
CA ARG A 89 11.89 -0.52 19.80
C ARG A 89 10.85 -1.45 19.18
N PRO A 90 9.63 -0.97 18.87
CA PRO A 90 8.58 -1.82 18.32
C PRO A 90 8.93 -2.32 16.92
N ASN A 91 8.44 -3.48 16.55
CA ASN A 91 8.31 -3.84 15.14
C ASN A 91 7.18 -3.03 14.52
N ILE A 92 7.26 -2.80 13.22
CA ILE A 92 6.27 -2.01 12.49
C ILE A 92 5.83 -2.79 11.26
N VAL A 93 4.51 -2.97 11.13
CA VAL A 93 3.87 -3.58 9.95
C VAL A 93 2.84 -2.62 9.39
N LEU A 94 3.09 -2.10 8.20
CA LEU A 94 2.19 -1.21 7.48
C LEU A 94 1.54 -1.98 6.33
N ILE A 95 0.26 -2.29 6.46
CA ILE A 95 -0.53 -3.04 5.47
C ILE A 95 -1.42 -2.07 4.70
N MET A 96 -1.38 -2.14 3.38
CA MET A 96 -2.20 -1.29 2.53
C MET A 96 -2.99 -2.12 1.53
N ALA A 97 -4.30 -1.90 1.45
CA ALA A 97 -5.15 -2.39 0.37
C ALA A 97 -5.12 -1.42 -0.82
N ASP A 98 -5.56 -1.88 -1.99
CA ASP A 98 -5.63 -1.12 -3.25
C ASP A 98 -7.07 -1.11 -3.75
N ASP A 99 -7.71 0.06 -3.79
CA ASP A 99 -9.12 0.25 -4.17
C ASP A 99 -10.15 -0.43 -3.24
N LEU A 100 -9.85 -0.62 -1.97
CA LEU A 100 -10.80 -1.17 -1.01
C LEU A 100 -11.79 -0.10 -0.55
N GLY A 101 -13.08 -0.36 -0.73
CA GLY A 101 -14.14 0.55 -0.33
C GLY A 101 -14.34 0.61 1.18
N TYR A 102 -14.79 1.76 1.67
CA TYR A 102 -15.12 1.97 3.07
C TYR A 102 -16.22 1.01 3.55
N GLY A 103 -17.27 0.83 2.72
CA GLY A 103 -18.39 -0.09 2.97
C GLY A 103 -18.10 -1.56 2.65
N ASP A 104 -16.87 -1.91 2.24
CA ASP A 104 -16.49 -3.31 1.96
C ASP A 104 -15.93 -4.05 3.19
N VAL A 105 -15.72 -3.36 4.32
CA VAL A 105 -15.12 -3.91 5.55
C VAL A 105 -16.12 -3.95 6.69
N SER A 106 -16.25 -5.09 7.36
CA SER A 106 -17.33 -5.30 8.36
C SER A 106 -17.25 -4.34 9.53
N CYS A 107 -16.08 -4.01 10.09
CA CYS A 107 -15.99 -3.05 11.20
C CYS A 107 -16.28 -1.59 10.79
N TYR A 108 -16.44 -1.31 9.50
CA TYR A 108 -16.92 -0.03 8.95
C TYR A 108 -18.39 -0.07 8.51
N GLY A 109 -19.09 -1.16 8.81
CA GLY A 109 -20.51 -1.34 8.50
C GLY A 109 -20.79 -2.10 7.21
N GLY A 110 -19.77 -2.63 6.55
CA GLY A 110 -19.93 -3.47 5.35
C GLY A 110 -20.64 -4.77 5.64
N PRO A 111 -21.82 -5.04 5.04
CA PRO A 111 -22.61 -6.21 5.39
C PRO A 111 -22.27 -7.46 4.57
N HIS A 112 -21.44 -7.32 3.54
CA HIS A 112 -21.35 -8.33 2.48
C HIS A 112 -20.09 -9.19 2.50
N ILE A 113 -19.03 -8.73 3.13
CA ILE A 113 -17.73 -9.39 3.12
C ILE A 113 -17.26 -9.54 4.57
N PRO A 114 -17.26 -10.75 5.15
CA PRO A 114 -16.65 -10.97 6.45
C PRO A 114 -15.14 -10.66 6.39
N THR A 115 -14.67 -9.75 7.26
CA THR A 115 -13.26 -9.33 7.35
C THR A 115 -12.72 -9.48 8.78
N PRO A 116 -12.83 -10.67 9.41
CA PRO A 116 -12.56 -10.83 10.84
C PRO A 116 -11.11 -10.47 11.23
N ASN A 117 -10.15 -10.63 10.33
CA ASN A 117 -8.76 -10.34 10.61
C ASN A 117 -8.46 -8.83 10.56
N ILE A 118 -9.00 -8.13 9.55
CA ILE A 118 -8.94 -6.65 9.47
C ILE A 118 -9.70 -6.05 10.66
N ASP A 119 -10.88 -6.57 10.98
CA ASP A 119 -11.70 -6.14 12.11
C ASP A 119 -10.96 -6.30 13.44
N SER A 120 -10.14 -7.35 13.58
CA SER A 120 -9.35 -7.57 14.80
C SER A 120 -8.31 -6.48 15.04
N ILE A 121 -7.76 -5.87 13.98
CA ILE A 121 -6.85 -4.71 14.13
C ILE A 121 -7.60 -3.55 14.80
N ALA A 122 -8.81 -3.26 14.34
CA ALA A 122 -9.66 -2.22 14.91
C ALA A 122 -10.13 -2.57 16.34
N ALA A 123 -10.54 -3.81 16.58
CA ALA A 123 -11.04 -4.29 17.86
C ALA A 123 -9.96 -4.36 18.94
N ASP A 124 -8.76 -4.78 18.58
CA ASP A 124 -7.62 -4.86 19.50
C ASP A 124 -6.79 -3.56 19.56
N GLY A 125 -7.25 -2.49 18.92
CA GLY A 125 -6.56 -1.21 18.86
C GLY A 125 -7.52 -0.05 18.60
N VAL A 126 -7.29 0.70 17.51
CA VAL A 126 -8.00 1.93 17.16
C VAL A 126 -8.62 1.81 15.77
N ARG A 127 -9.90 2.12 15.66
CA ARG A 127 -10.61 2.38 14.41
C ARG A 127 -10.74 3.87 14.18
N PHE A 128 -10.21 4.38 13.08
CA PHE A 128 -10.36 5.78 12.69
C PHE A 128 -11.62 5.93 11.84
N THR A 129 -12.57 6.73 12.28
CA THR A 129 -13.78 6.99 11.48
C THR A 129 -13.50 7.98 10.37
N ASP A 130 -12.52 8.88 10.56
CA ASP A 130 -12.15 9.98 9.67
C ASP A 130 -10.69 9.85 9.22
N GLY A 131 -10.34 8.69 8.65
CA GLY A 131 -9.01 8.40 8.10
C GLY A 131 -8.93 8.82 6.65
N TYR A 132 -8.02 9.74 6.31
CA TYR A 132 -7.89 10.30 4.97
C TYR A 132 -6.59 9.91 4.29
N VAL A 133 -6.68 9.73 2.98
CA VAL A 133 -5.53 9.69 2.07
C VAL A 133 -5.42 11.00 1.30
N THR A 134 -4.27 11.26 0.67
CA THR A 134 -3.95 12.58 0.08
C THR A 134 -4.34 12.73 -1.38
N ALA A 135 -4.80 11.65 -2.00
CA ALA A 135 -5.28 11.65 -3.38
C ALA A 135 -6.33 10.55 -3.59
N PRO A 136 -7.29 10.74 -4.49
CA PRO A 136 -8.31 9.73 -4.81
C PRO A 136 -7.81 8.67 -5.81
N VAL A 137 -6.47 8.54 -5.96
CA VAL A 137 -5.82 7.61 -6.89
C VAL A 137 -4.51 7.08 -6.34
N CYS A 138 -4.13 5.86 -6.74
CA CYS A 138 -3.09 5.04 -6.11
C CYS A 138 -1.72 5.71 -5.99
N SER A 139 -1.08 6.06 -7.13
CA SER A 139 0.34 6.45 -7.14
C SER A 139 0.61 7.72 -6.33
N PRO A 140 -0.12 8.84 -6.50
CA PRO A 140 0.08 10.03 -5.68
C PRO A 140 -0.28 9.82 -4.22
N SER A 141 -1.34 9.06 -3.89
CA SER A 141 -1.68 8.74 -2.51
C SER A 141 -0.54 7.99 -1.80
N ARG A 142 0.04 6.99 -2.48
CA ARG A 142 1.21 6.26 -1.97
C ARG A 142 2.44 7.16 -1.83
N ALA A 143 2.65 8.12 -2.74
CA ALA A 143 3.73 9.10 -2.63
C ALA A 143 3.58 9.97 -1.38
N GLY A 144 2.37 10.46 -1.11
CA GLY A 144 2.07 11.23 0.11
C GLY A 144 2.36 10.43 1.38
N LEU A 145 1.82 9.21 1.48
CA LEU A 145 2.05 8.31 2.61
C LEU A 145 3.54 8.04 2.85
N LEU A 146 4.28 7.67 1.79
CA LEU A 146 5.69 7.31 1.90
C LEU A 146 6.58 8.48 2.33
N THR A 147 6.19 9.72 2.02
CA THR A 147 7.01 10.91 2.28
C THR A 147 6.53 11.75 3.47
N GLY A 148 5.30 11.53 3.99
CA GLY A 148 4.68 12.35 5.03
C GLY A 148 4.41 13.80 4.58
N ARG A 149 4.37 14.04 3.26
CA ARG A 149 4.17 15.35 2.63
C ARG A 149 3.11 15.28 1.55
N TYR A 150 2.32 16.34 1.40
CA TYR A 150 1.46 16.43 0.24
C TYR A 150 2.28 16.25 -1.04
N GLN A 151 1.93 15.25 -1.84
CA GLN A 151 2.67 14.89 -3.06
C GLN A 151 2.65 15.99 -4.12
N GLN A 152 1.70 16.91 -4.06
CA GLN A 152 1.66 18.11 -4.91
C GLN A 152 2.80 19.08 -4.61
N ARG A 153 3.40 19.06 -3.41
CA ARG A 153 4.58 19.90 -3.08
C ARG A 153 5.80 19.59 -3.92
N PHE A 154 5.86 18.38 -4.48
CA PHE A 154 6.94 17.94 -5.36
C PHE A 154 6.47 17.52 -6.75
N GLY A 155 5.25 17.93 -7.12
CA GLY A 155 4.68 17.77 -8.47
C GLY A 155 4.24 16.35 -8.82
N PHE A 156 4.02 15.46 -7.84
CA PHE A 156 3.53 14.11 -8.06
C PHE A 156 2.00 14.06 -7.93
N GLU A 157 1.29 14.71 -8.86
CA GLU A 157 -0.16 14.92 -8.72
C GLU A 157 -1.00 13.81 -9.38
N PHE A 158 -0.49 13.17 -10.44
CA PHE A 158 -1.25 12.18 -11.21
C PHE A 158 -0.61 10.80 -11.15
N ASN A 159 -1.41 9.77 -11.47
CA ASN A 159 -0.88 8.44 -11.64
C ASN A 159 0.23 8.39 -12.69
N THR A 160 1.28 7.65 -12.41
CA THR A 160 2.21 7.21 -13.43
C THR A 160 1.50 6.27 -14.43
N GLY A 161 2.09 6.02 -15.59
CA GLY A 161 1.51 5.22 -16.67
C GLY A 161 1.13 6.06 -17.90
N PRO A 162 0.97 5.42 -19.06
CA PRO A 162 1.27 4.01 -19.34
C PRO A 162 2.77 3.67 -19.17
N ARG A 163 3.07 2.37 -19.06
CA ARG A 163 4.41 1.87 -18.72
C ARG A 163 5.53 2.41 -19.61
N GLU A 164 5.29 2.47 -20.92
CA GLU A 164 6.25 2.95 -21.91
C GLU A 164 6.60 4.43 -21.65
N ARG A 165 5.61 5.26 -21.33
CA ARG A 165 5.80 6.66 -20.97
C ARG A 165 6.63 6.78 -19.68
N ASP A 166 6.27 6.03 -18.64
CA ASP A 166 6.97 6.05 -17.37
C ASP A 166 8.46 5.71 -17.53
N TRP A 167 8.73 4.69 -18.34
CA TRP A 167 10.10 4.26 -18.62
C TRP A 167 10.87 5.31 -19.43
N GLN A 168 10.27 5.80 -20.54
CA GLN A 168 10.93 6.73 -21.45
C GLN A 168 11.17 8.10 -20.82
N GLN A 169 10.23 8.59 -20.02
CA GLN A 169 10.28 9.91 -19.40
C GLN A 169 10.85 9.90 -17.97
N GLY A 170 11.15 8.72 -17.42
CA GLY A 170 11.68 8.61 -16.06
C GLY A 170 10.69 9.10 -15.01
N LEU A 171 9.40 8.75 -15.14
CA LEU A 171 8.38 9.18 -14.17
C LEU A 171 8.46 8.34 -12.92
N GLY A 172 8.43 9.01 -11.77
CA GLY A 172 8.47 8.33 -10.47
C GLY A 172 8.63 9.31 -9.31
N LEU A 173 8.69 8.76 -8.10
CA LEU A 173 8.88 9.54 -6.88
C LEU A 173 10.23 10.27 -6.92
N PRO A 174 10.27 11.62 -6.90
CA PRO A 174 11.51 12.37 -6.99
C PRO A 174 12.58 11.86 -6.03
N LEU A 175 13.82 11.79 -6.49
CA LEU A 175 14.93 11.20 -5.72
C LEU A 175 15.30 12.04 -4.51
N GLU A 176 14.94 13.31 -4.52
CA GLU A 176 15.12 14.25 -3.40
C GLU A 176 14.17 13.98 -2.23
N GLU A 177 13.05 13.29 -2.50
CA GLU A 177 12.11 12.93 -1.44
C GLU A 177 12.65 11.77 -0.60
N ILE A 178 12.50 11.88 0.71
CA ILE A 178 12.93 10.87 1.67
C ILE A 178 11.71 10.05 2.06
N THR A 179 11.80 8.73 1.94
CA THR A 179 10.70 7.83 2.27
C THR A 179 10.73 7.42 3.74
N VAL A 180 9.60 6.93 4.24
CA VAL A 180 9.54 6.29 5.56
C VAL A 180 10.53 5.12 5.66
N ALA A 181 10.72 4.35 4.60
CA ALA A 181 11.69 3.24 4.58
C ALA A 181 13.14 3.72 4.68
N ASP A 182 13.50 4.84 4.01
CA ASP A 182 14.83 5.45 4.16
C ASP A 182 15.09 5.83 5.62
N LEU A 183 14.10 6.41 6.29
CA LEU A 183 14.21 6.83 7.69
C LEU A 183 14.22 5.65 8.66
N MET A 184 13.44 4.60 8.40
CA MET A 184 13.44 3.37 9.20
C MET A 184 14.79 2.65 9.09
N ARG A 185 15.34 2.50 7.89
CA ARG A 185 16.66 1.92 7.69
C ARG A 185 17.74 2.75 8.40
N LYS A 186 17.66 4.08 8.31
CA LYS A 186 18.58 4.98 9.05
C LYS A 186 18.44 4.83 10.56
N ALA A 187 17.24 4.52 11.06
CA ALA A 187 16.99 4.22 12.48
C ALA A 187 17.44 2.79 12.87
N GLY A 188 18.03 2.02 11.96
CA GLY A 188 18.56 0.67 12.23
C GLY A 188 17.48 -0.42 12.24
N TYR A 189 16.43 -0.26 11.46
CA TYR A 189 15.41 -1.29 11.20
C TYR A 189 15.80 -2.12 9.98
N ALA A 190 15.58 -3.42 10.03
CA ALA A 190 15.51 -4.25 8.84
C ALA A 190 14.25 -3.86 8.06
N THR A 191 14.36 -3.55 6.76
CA THR A 191 13.25 -2.99 5.98
C THR A 191 12.86 -3.92 4.84
N GLY A 192 11.59 -4.32 4.79
CA GLY A 192 11.07 -5.21 3.75
C GLY A 192 9.79 -4.67 3.11
N MET A 193 9.66 -4.91 1.82
CA MET A 193 8.45 -4.59 1.07
C MET A 193 7.93 -5.82 0.33
N CYS A 194 6.64 -6.14 0.53
CA CYS A 194 5.95 -7.23 -0.16
C CYS A 194 4.68 -6.69 -0.84
N GLY A 195 4.73 -6.39 -2.16
CA GLY A 195 3.55 -5.92 -2.87
C GLY A 195 3.77 -4.93 -4.02
N LYS A 196 2.79 -4.06 -4.22
CA LYS A 196 2.72 -3.04 -5.27
C LYS A 196 3.51 -1.79 -4.91
N TRP A 197 4.47 -1.41 -5.76
CA TRP A 197 5.26 -0.19 -5.56
C TRP A 197 4.58 1.07 -6.12
N HIS A 198 4.37 1.13 -7.42
CA HIS A 198 3.73 2.23 -8.17
C HIS A 198 4.36 3.62 -7.97
N GLN A 199 5.68 3.69 -7.76
CA GLN A 199 6.44 4.93 -7.55
C GLN A 199 7.57 5.12 -8.57
N GLY A 200 7.44 4.50 -9.74
CA GLY A 200 8.38 4.60 -10.87
C GLY A 200 8.99 3.26 -11.25
N LEU A 201 9.33 3.12 -12.54
CA LEU A 201 9.79 1.87 -13.15
C LEU A 201 11.29 1.82 -13.39
N GLN A 202 11.94 2.98 -13.60
CA GLN A 202 13.37 3.02 -13.84
C GLN A 202 14.18 2.55 -12.62
N PRO A 203 15.42 2.07 -12.80
CA PRO A 203 16.21 1.47 -11.72
C PRO A 203 16.39 2.35 -10.48
N GLN A 204 16.53 3.68 -10.64
CA GLN A 204 16.68 4.60 -9.51
C GLN A 204 15.44 4.67 -8.61
N PHE A 205 14.26 4.34 -9.11
CA PHE A 205 13.02 4.30 -8.36
C PHE A 205 12.73 2.93 -7.73
N HIS A 206 13.59 1.94 -7.95
CA HIS A 206 13.39 0.60 -7.40
C HIS A 206 13.27 0.64 -5.86
N PRO A 207 12.35 -0.10 -5.21
CA PRO A 207 12.17 -0.08 -3.76
C PRO A 207 13.46 -0.18 -2.96
N MET A 208 14.38 -1.06 -3.38
CA MET A 208 15.69 -1.22 -2.73
C MET A 208 16.64 -0.02 -2.89
N ASN A 209 16.31 0.95 -3.73
CA ASN A 209 17.00 2.24 -3.83
C ASN A 209 16.24 3.35 -3.07
N ARG A 210 15.11 3.00 -2.46
CA ARG A 210 14.21 3.90 -1.74
C ARG A 210 13.94 3.41 -0.33
N GLY A 211 14.98 2.85 0.30
CA GLY A 211 15.02 2.54 1.71
C GLY A 211 14.69 1.08 2.11
N PHE A 212 14.27 0.23 1.18
CA PHE A 212 14.00 -1.18 1.48
C PHE A 212 15.23 -2.06 1.25
N ASP A 213 15.51 -2.98 2.19
CA ASP A 213 16.60 -3.96 2.10
C ASP A 213 16.18 -5.17 1.27
N THR A 214 14.88 -5.54 1.32
CA THR A 214 14.31 -6.63 0.53
C THR A 214 13.02 -6.21 -0.16
N PHE A 215 12.76 -6.81 -1.31
CA PHE A 215 11.56 -6.55 -2.11
C PHE A 215 10.99 -7.83 -2.71
N PHE A 216 9.70 -8.07 -2.52
CA PHE A 216 8.95 -9.06 -3.29
C PHE A 216 7.65 -8.43 -3.81
N GLY A 217 7.43 -8.43 -5.13
CA GLY A 217 6.23 -7.83 -5.69
C GLY A 217 6.44 -7.28 -7.11
N PHE A 218 5.72 -6.23 -7.45
CA PHE A 218 5.76 -5.61 -8.78
C PHE A 218 5.81 -4.08 -8.68
N ARG A 219 6.33 -3.42 -9.73
CA ARG A 219 6.62 -1.98 -9.70
C ARG A 219 5.57 -1.11 -10.35
N PHE A 220 4.71 -1.66 -11.21
CA PHE A 220 3.67 -0.94 -11.94
C PHE A 220 2.37 -0.79 -11.15
N GLY A 221 1.37 -0.09 -11.74
CA GLY A 221 0.10 0.21 -11.10
C GLY A 221 -0.86 -0.97 -10.95
N GLY A 222 -0.65 -2.06 -11.68
CA GLY A 222 -1.47 -3.27 -11.60
C GLY A 222 -0.83 -4.44 -12.33
N THR A 223 -1.16 -5.64 -11.90
CA THR A 223 -0.73 -6.91 -12.50
C THR A 223 -1.80 -7.97 -12.36
N LEU A 224 -1.68 -9.07 -13.09
CA LEU A 224 -2.53 -10.25 -12.91
C LEU A 224 -2.24 -10.92 -11.55
N TYR A 225 -3.29 -11.38 -10.87
CA TYR A 225 -3.15 -12.11 -9.60
C TYR A 225 -2.65 -13.53 -9.80
N ILE A 226 -3.03 -14.12 -10.93
CA ILE A 226 -2.64 -15.48 -11.32
C ILE A 226 -2.81 -15.59 -12.84
N ASP A 227 -2.17 -16.57 -13.48
CA ASP A 227 -2.42 -16.85 -14.89
C ASP A 227 -3.90 -17.24 -15.07
N PRO A 228 -4.65 -16.55 -15.94
CA PRO A 228 -6.06 -16.86 -16.19
C PRO A 228 -6.30 -18.28 -16.70
N ALA A 229 -5.30 -18.92 -17.31
CA ALA A 229 -5.38 -20.30 -17.77
C ALA A 229 -5.23 -21.33 -16.64
N THR A 230 -4.88 -20.90 -15.42
CA THR A 230 -4.76 -21.80 -14.26
C THR A 230 -6.13 -22.41 -13.93
N PRO A 231 -6.23 -23.74 -13.80
CA PRO A 231 -7.49 -24.40 -13.45
C PRO A 231 -8.08 -23.86 -12.15
N GLY A 232 -9.40 -23.62 -12.15
CA GLY A 232 -10.11 -23.14 -10.98
C GLY A 232 -9.92 -21.64 -10.68
N VAL A 233 -9.47 -20.86 -11.65
CA VAL A 233 -9.44 -19.40 -11.58
C VAL A 233 -10.71 -18.83 -12.19
N LYS A 234 -11.36 -17.91 -11.47
CA LYS A 234 -12.44 -17.08 -12.02
C LYS A 234 -11.90 -15.67 -12.26
N SER A 235 -11.96 -15.24 -13.53
CA SER A 235 -11.55 -13.91 -13.97
C SER A 235 -12.75 -13.20 -14.59
N VAL A 236 -12.99 -11.95 -14.17
CA VAL A 236 -14.06 -11.14 -14.70
C VAL A 236 -13.49 -9.89 -15.35
N GLN A 237 -13.82 -9.72 -16.61
CA GLN A 237 -13.40 -8.58 -17.40
C GLN A 237 -14.50 -7.50 -17.35
N TYR A 238 -14.24 -6.36 -16.68
CA TYR A 238 -15.15 -5.23 -16.60
C TYR A 238 -15.01 -4.23 -17.76
N ASP A 239 -13.86 -4.23 -18.45
CA ASP A 239 -13.61 -3.43 -19.67
C ASP A 239 -13.07 -4.34 -20.78
N ARG A 240 -13.87 -4.59 -21.80
CA ARG A 240 -13.50 -5.41 -22.96
C ARG A 240 -12.30 -4.87 -23.75
N ARG A 241 -11.92 -3.60 -23.53
CA ARG A 241 -10.78 -2.96 -24.20
C ARG A 241 -9.46 -3.18 -23.46
N ARG A 242 -9.49 -3.66 -22.21
CA ARG A 242 -8.29 -3.98 -21.45
C ARG A 242 -8.02 -5.48 -21.49
N ILE A 243 -7.21 -5.90 -22.45
CA ILE A 243 -6.54 -7.18 -22.41
C ILE A 243 -5.35 -6.98 -21.47
N TRP A 244 -5.41 -7.59 -20.29
CA TRP A 244 -4.25 -7.63 -19.42
C TRP A 244 -3.21 -8.54 -20.05
N PRO A 245 -1.97 -8.04 -20.25
CA PRO A 245 -0.90 -8.87 -20.78
C PRO A 245 -0.66 -10.06 -19.87
N ARG A 246 -0.07 -11.11 -20.42
CA ARG A 246 0.37 -12.25 -19.61
C ARG A 246 1.22 -11.75 -18.44
N ARG A 247 1.10 -12.39 -17.28
CA ARG A 247 1.69 -11.97 -16.00
C ARG A 247 3.17 -11.59 -16.09
N TYR A 248 3.90 -12.16 -17.02
CA TYR A 248 5.35 -12.02 -17.16
C TYR A 248 5.83 -11.11 -18.29
N GLU A 249 4.96 -10.68 -19.19
CA GLU A 249 5.39 -9.97 -20.41
C GLU A 249 5.79 -8.51 -20.18
N HIS A 250 5.18 -7.81 -19.20
CA HIS A 250 5.34 -6.36 -19.10
C HIS A 250 5.83 -5.84 -17.74
N ASP A 251 5.51 -6.48 -16.63
CA ASP A 251 6.03 -6.15 -15.31
C ASP A 251 6.07 -7.44 -14.47
N PRO A 252 7.20 -8.14 -14.49
CA PRO A 252 7.35 -9.40 -13.79
C PRO A 252 7.22 -9.20 -12.28
N ILE A 253 6.79 -10.26 -11.58
CA ILE A 253 7.01 -10.33 -10.14
C ILE A 253 8.53 -10.38 -9.91
N MET A 254 8.98 -9.54 -9.00
CA MET A 254 10.38 -9.43 -8.65
C MET A 254 10.63 -10.01 -7.25
N ARG A 255 11.76 -10.66 -7.08
CA ARG A 255 12.38 -10.89 -5.78
C ARG A 255 13.67 -10.09 -5.76
N ASP A 256 13.72 -9.11 -4.89
CA ASP A 256 14.76 -8.10 -4.86
C ASP A 256 14.92 -7.46 -6.25
N ARG A 257 16.05 -7.61 -6.91
CA ARG A 257 16.32 -7.02 -8.22
C ARG A 257 16.09 -7.98 -9.38
N SER A 258 15.70 -9.23 -9.11
CA SER A 258 15.57 -10.27 -10.13
C SER A 258 14.10 -10.62 -10.39
N PRO A 259 13.69 -10.76 -11.66
CA PRO A 259 12.38 -11.31 -11.98
C PRO A 259 12.29 -12.77 -11.54
N VAL A 260 11.10 -13.16 -11.07
CA VAL A 260 10.80 -14.54 -10.67
C VAL A 260 9.48 -15.01 -11.30
N GLU A 261 9.40 -16.31 -11.58
CA GLU A 261 8.14 -16.94 -11.95
C GLU A 261 7.34 -17.24 -10.67
N GLU A 262 6.21 -16.58 -10.51
CA GLU A 262 5.32 -16.76 -9.38
C GLU A 262 4.00 -17.40 -9.85
N HIS A 263 3.77 -18.64 -9.45
CA HIS A 263 2.60 -19.42 -9.86
C HIS A 263 1.47 -19.40 -8.84
N ARG A 264 1.74 -19.01 -7.60
CA ARG A 264 0.72 -18.86 -6.54
C ARG A 264 -0.23 -17.70 -6.87
N TYR A 265 -1.41 -17.73 -6.28
CA TYR A 265 -2.28 -16.56 -6.25
C TYR A 265 -1.56 -15.41 -5.54
N LEU A 266 -1.45 -14.26 -6.19
CA LEU A 266 -0.52 -13.20 -5.77
C LEU A 266 -0.81 -12.68 -4.36
N THR A 267 -2.09 -12.57 -3.97
CA THR A 267 -2.45 -12.16 -2.60
C THR A 267 -1.90 -13.14 -1.56
N ASP A 268 -2.03 -14.47 -1.81
CA ASP A 268 -1.46 -15.50 -0.91
C ASP A 268 0.07 -15.39 -0.90
N ALA A 269 0.71 -15.26 -2.08
CA ALA A 269 2.17 -15.15 -2.20
C ALA A 269 2.73 -13.94 -1.44
N LEU A 270 2.11 -12.76 -1.58
CA LEU A 270 2.52 -11.55 -0.86
C LEU A 270 2.42 -11.71 0.66
N SER A 271 1.37 -12.39 1.12
CA SER A 271 1.16 -12.66 2.55
C SER A 271 2.19 -13.63 3.12
N GLU A 272 2.50 -14.69 2.37
CA GLU A 272 3.51 -15.69 2.74
C GLU A 272 4.93 -15.09 2.77
N GLU A 273 5.27 -14.22 1.82
CA GLU A 273 6.56 -13.51 1.78
C GLU A 273 6.68 -12.49 2.92
N ALA A 274 5.60 -11.77 3.25
CA ALA A 274 5.58 -10.89 4.42
C ALA A 274 5.75 -11.68 5.72
N ALA A 275 5.07 -12.81 5.87
CA ALA A 275 5.23 -13.72 7.00
C ALA A 275 6.64 -14.31 7.08
N ALA A 276 7.25 -14.63 5.95
CA ALA A 276 8.63 -15.12 5.89
C ALA A 276 9.63 -14.03 6.31
N PHE A 277 9.42 -12.78 5.88
CA PHE A 277 10.22 -11.62 6.29
C PHE A 277 10.14 -11.43 7.82
N ILE A 278 8.95 -11.46 8.41
CA ILE A 278 8.74 -11.33 9.85
C ILE A 278 9.51 -12.43 10.61
N ARG A 279 9.38 -13.70 10.20
CA ARG A 279 10.09 -14.81 10.82
C ARG A 279 11.61 -14.67 10.73
N LYS A 280 12.12 -14.18 9.59
CA LYS A 280 13.56 -13.97 9.39
C LYS A 280 14.13 -12.92 10.33
N HIS A 281 13.36 -11.86 10.60
CA HIS A 281 13.81 -10.70 11.38
C HIS A 281 13.25 -10.66 12.81
N GLN A 282 12.80 -11.80 13.38
CA GLN A 282 12.17 -11.87 14.70
C GLN A 282 13.09 -11.47 15.88
N GLN A 283 14.42 -11.37 15.66
CA GLN A 283 15.40 -11.03 16.69
C GLN A 283 15.91 -9.58 16.61
N GLU A 284 15.39 -8.79 15.67
CA GLU A 284 15.80 -7.41 15.46
C GLU A 284 14.58 -6.54 15.08
N PRO A 285 14.59 -5.24 15.34
CA PRO A 285 13.50 -4.37 14.92
C PRO A 285 13.35 -4.35 13.39
N PHE A 286 12.12 -4.49 12.89
CA PHE A 286 11.84 -4.47 11.46
C PHE A 286 10.68 -3.56 11.10
N PHE A 287 10.73 -3.05 9.87
CA PHE A 287 9.66 -2.36 9.18
C PHE A 287 9.23 -3.18 7.96
N ALA A 288 8.03 -3.74 8.01
CA ALA A 288 7.40 -4.45 6.89
C ALA A 288 6.31 -3.58 6.26
N TYR A 289 6.50 -3.19 5.00
CA TYR A 289 5.48 -2.54 4.19
C TYR A 289 4.84 -3.58 3.27
N VAL A 290 3.53 -3.80 3.44
CA VAL A 290 2.78 -4.84 2.72
C VAL A 290 1.65 -4.21 1.91
N PRO A 291 1.99 -3.52 0.80
CA PRO A 291 1.00 -2.90 -0.07
C PRO A 291 0.44 -3.92 -1.06
N TYR A 292 -0.65 -4.54 -0.70
CA TYR A 292 -1.37 -5.46 -1.59
C TYR A 292 -1.84 -4.74 -2.87
N ASN A 293 -2.05 -5.51 -3.94
CA ASN A 293 -2.84 -5.07 -5.09
C ASN A 293 -4.32 -5.45 -4.96
N ALA A 294 -4.70 -6.23 -3.94
CA ALA A 294 -6.09 -6.61 -3.68
C ALA A 294 -6.85 -5.47 -2.97
N PRO A 295 -8.13 -5.26 -3.38
CA PRO A 295 -8.89 -5.92 -4.43
C PRO A 295 -8.93 -5.16 -5.79
N HIS A 296 -7.88 -4.42 -6.17
CA HIS A 296 -7.78 -3.69 -7.45
C HIS A 296 -7.96 -4.61 -8.66
N THR A 297 -8.49 -4.09 -9.73
CA THR A 297 -8.62 -4.81 -11.01
C THR A 297 -7.25 -5.24 -11.60
N PRO A 298 -7.19 -6.38 -12.36
CA PRO A 298 -8.29 -7.21 -12.83
C PRO A 298 -8.95 -8.02 -11.73
N LEU A 299 -10.27 -8.26 -11.83
CA LEU A 299 -10.98 -9.08 -10.87
C LEU A 299 -10.67 -10.56 -11.14
N GLN A 300 -9.84 -11.16 -10.29
CA GLN A 300 -9.41 -12.56 -10.39
C GLN A 300 -9.31 -13.21 -9.02
N ALA A 301 -9.94 -14.37 -8.86
CA ALA A 301 -9.81 -15.16 -7.64
C ALA A 301 -9.78 -16.66 -7.94
N THR A 302 -9.16 -17.41 -7.05
CA THR A 302 -9.15 -18.87 -7.11
C THR A 302 -10.43 -19.45 -6.49
N GLN A 303 -10.77 -20.69 -6.81
CA GLN A 303 -11.94 -21.39 -6.25
C GLN A 303 -11.87 -21.50 -4.71
N LYS A 304 -10.68 -21.46 -4.11
CA LYS A 304 -10.51 -21.37 -2.66
C LYS A 304 -11.36 -20.25 -2.05
N TYR A 305 -11.38 -19.09 -2.71
CA TYR A 305 -12.08 -17.89 -2.25
C TYR A 305 -13.45 -17.70 -2.89
N VAL A 306 -13.59 -18.01 -4.20
CA VAL A 306 -14.87 -17.86 -4.92
C VAL A 306 -15.98 -18.68 -4.28
N LYS A 307 -15.70 -19.89 -3.79
CA LYS A 307 -16.67 -20.75 -3.13
C LYS A 307 -17.28 -20.16 -1.85
N ARG A 308 -16.60 -19.21 -1.20
CA ARG A 308 -17.11 -18.52 0.00
C ARG A 308 -18.33 -17.63 -0.30
N PHE A 309 -18.51 -17.29 -1.58
CA PHE A 309 -19.56 -16.39 -2.08
C PHE A 309 -20.35 -17.05 -3.22
N ALA A 310 -20.61 -18.35 -3.09
CA ALA A 310 -21.32 -19.12 -4.12
C ALA A 310 -22.79 -18.70 -4.31
N ASP A 311 -23.35 -18.00 -3.33
CA ASP A 311 -24.70 -17.43 -3.31
C ASP A 311 -24.80 -16.06 -4.02
N VAL A 312 -23.69 -15.50 -4.49
CA VAL A 312 -23.65 -14.19 -5.17
C VAL A 312 -23.75 -14.39 -6.67
N ASP A 313 -24.88 -13.99 -7.28
CA ASP A 313 -25.16 -14.17 -8.70
C ASP A 313 -24.33 -13.25 -9.63
N ASP A 314 -24.01 -12.04 -9.21
CA ASP A 314 -23.16 -11.11 -9.99
C ASP A 314 -21.70 -11.53 -9.91
N ASP A 315 -21.14 -11.99 -11.02
CA ASP A 315 -19.77 -12.48 -11.13
C ASP A 315 -18.72 -11.47 -10.69
N ARG A 316 -18.94 -10.16 -10.92
CA ARG A 316 -18.01 -9.11 -10.51
C ARG A 316 -17.99 -8.96 -9.00
N LYS A 317 -19.19 -8.91 -8.39
CA LYS A 317 -19.34 -8.85 -6.94
C LYS A 317 -18.78 -10.11 -6.28
N GLN A 318 -19.08 -11.28 -6.83
CA GLN A 318 -18.59 -12.55 -6.32
C GLN A 318 -17.06 -12.59 -6.30
N VAL A 319 -16.40 -12.25 -7.43
CA VAL A 319 -14.93 -12.28 -7.52
C VAL A 319 -14.31 -11.19 -6.66
N TYR A 320 -14.87 -9.98 -6.64
CA TYR A 320 -14.38 -8.89 -5.78
C TYR A 320 -14.44 -9.26 -4.29
N ARG A 321 -15.57 -9.83 -3.83
CA ARG A 321 -15.72 -10.31 -2.45
C ARG A 321 -14.72 -11.43 -2.14
N ALA A 322 -14.48 -12.33 -3.08
CA ALA A 322 -13.48 -13.38 -2.96
C ALA A 322 -12.05 -12.81 -2.84
N MET A 323 -11.72 -11.78 -3.61
CA MET A 323 -10.43 -11.08 -3.53
C MET A 323 -10.24 -10.36 -2.19
N THR A 324 -11.27 -9.70 -1.70
CA THR A 324 -11.25 -9.02 -0.39
C THR A 324 -11.14 -10.04 0.76
N SER A 325 -11.82 -11.18 0.64
CA SER A 325 -11.67 -12.28 1.60
C SER A 325 -10.27 -12.89 1.59
N ALA A 326 -9.61 -12.95 0.42
CA ALA A 326 -8.22 -13.38 0.32
C ALA A 326 -7.25 -12.38 0.98
N LEU A 327 -7.52 -11.08 0.84
CA LEU A 327 -6.78 -10.03 1.53
C LEU A 327 -6.91 -10.17 3.05
N ASP A 328 -8.13 -10.40 3.54
CA ASP A 328 -8.37 -10.60 4.98
C ASP A 328 -7.64 -11.85 5.52
N ASP A 329 -7.67 -12.98 4.80
CA ASP A 329 -6.87 -14.16 5.15
C ASP A 329 -5.37 -13.83 5.21
N GLY A 330 -4.88 -12.99 4.27
CA GLY A 330 -3.48 -12.53 4.24
C GLY A 330 -3.12 -11.69 5.47
N VAL A 331 -4.00 -10.79 5.88
CA VAL A 331 -3.86 -10.04 7.14
C VAL A 331 -3.81 -11.01 8.32
N GLY A 332 -4.70 -12.00 8.34
CA GLY A 332 -4.73 -13.04 9.37
C GLY A 332 -3.43 -13.83 9.46
N LEU A 333 -2.82 -14.18 8.32
CA LEU A 333 -1.52 -14.87 8.29
C LEU A 333 -0.42 -14.00 8.92
N ILE A 334 -0.38 -12.71 8.62
CA ILE A 334 0.59 -11.76 9.18
C ILE A 334 0.41 -11.65 10.70
N LEU A 335 -0.82 -11.41 11.17
CA LEU A 335 -1.14 -11.29 12.60
C LEU A 335 -0.81 -12.58 13.36
N LYS A 336 -1.17 -13.73 12.79
CA LYS A 336 -0.82 -15.04 13.35
C LYS A 336 0.70 -15.24 13.42
N THR A 337 1.44 -14.84 12.39
CA THR A 337 2.91 -14.97 12.39
C THR A 337 3.54 -14.13 13.49
N LEU A 338 3.05 -12.90 13.72
CA LEU A 338 3.49 -12.07 14.85
C LEU A 338 3.18 -12.71 16.19
N GLN A 339 2.01 -13.33 16.33
CA GLN A 339 1.60 -14.03 17.55
C GLN A 339 2.47 -15.26 17.82
N ASP A 340 2.68 -16.12 16.80
CA ASP A 340 3.45 -17.35 16.91
C ASP A 340 4.94 -17.06 17.23
N ALA A 341 5.47 -15.92 16.75
CA ALA A 341 6.83 -15.46 17.02
C ALA A 341 6.97 -14.71 18.37
N GLY A 342 5.89 -14.52 19.13
CA GLY A 342 5.90 -13.76 20.39
C GLY A 342 6.12 -12.26 20.22
N LEU A 343 5.86 -11.71 19.02
CA LEU A 343 6.12 -10.31 18.67
C LEU A 343 4.87 -9.42 18.74
N ALA A 344 3.68 -10.01 18.87
CA ALA A 344 2.39 -9.30 18.71
C ALA A 344 2.24 -8.13 19.69
N GLU A 345 2.72 -8.27 20.94
CA GLU A 345 2.58 -7.25 21.98
C GLU A 345 3.33 -5.97 21.61
N ASN A 346 4.56 -6.09 21.12
CA ASN A 346 5.41 -4.96 20.75
C ASN A 346 5.56 -4.79 19.22
N THR A 347 4.45 -4.96 18.50
CA THR A 347 4.38 -4.65 17.06
C THR A 347 3.28 -3.62 16.80
N PHE A 348 3.67 -2.52 16.17
CA PHE A 348 2.73 -1.52 15.68
C PHE A 348 2.23 -1.93 14.29
N VAL A 349 1.00 -2.40 14.20
CA VAL A 349 0.34 -2.80 12.95
C VAL A 349 -0.62 -1.68 12.53
N VAL A 350 -0.51 -1.25 11.28
CA VAL A 350 -1.44 -0.28 10.65
C VAL A 350 -2.03 -0.91 9.40
N PHE A 351 -3.33 -0.76 9.22
CA PHE A 351 -4.07 -1.16 8.01
C PHE A 351 -4.83 0.02 7.44
N LEU A 352 -4.70 0.27 6.11
CA LEU A 352 -5.50 1.27 5.41
C LEU A 352 -5.67 0.90 3.92
N SER A 353 -6.61 1.57 3.21
CA SER A 353 -6.66 1.57 1.75
C SER A 353 -5.89 2.76 1.19
N ASP A 354 -5.38 2.66 -0.06
CA ASP A 354 -4.66 3.75 -0.71
C ASP A 354 -5.56 4.83 -1.32
N ASN A 355 -6.79 4.50 -1.63
CA ASN A 355 -7.90 5.38 -2.02
C ASN A 355 -9.23 4.64 -1.80
N GLY A 356 -10.32 5.33 -2.00
CA GLY A 356 -11.64 4.71 -1.92
C GLY A 356 -11.90 3.68 -2.99
N GLY A 357 -12.90 2.85 -2.78
CA GLY A 357 -13.27 1.77 -3.67
C GLY A 357 -13.65 2.22 -5.07
N ALA A 358 -13.36 1.41 -6.06
CA ALA A 358 -13.53 1.68 -7.48
C ALA A 358 -14.96 1.36 -7.95
N LEU A 359 -15.91 2.28 -7.74
CA LEU A 359 -17.35 2.08 -8.04
C LEU A 359 -17.62 1.76 -9.52
N TYR A 360 -16.77 2.20 -10.44
CA TYR A 360 -16.89 1.91 -11.87
C TYR A 360 -16.75 0.42 -12.21
N THR A 361 -16.28 -0.39 -11.28
CA THR A 361 -16.26 -1.85 -11.43
C THR A 361 -17.65 -2.48 -11.23
N GLY A 362 -18.55 -1.77 -10.53
CA GLY A 362 -19.85 -2.27 -10.11
C GLY A 362 -19.79 -3.29 -8.98
N ALA A 363 -18.65 -3.39 -8.26
CA ALA A 363 -18.44 -4.44 -7.25
C ALA A 363 -18.06 -3.91 -5.88
N SER A 364 -17.37 -2.77 -5.79
CA SER A 364 -16.95 -2.13 -4.54
C SER A 364 -18.04 -1.19 -4.00
N GLU A 365 -18.07 -1.01 -2.68
CA GLU A 365 -19.03 -0.15 -1.97
C GLU A 365 -18.30 0.81 -1.01
N ASN A 366 -18.66 2.10 -1.06
CA ASN A 366 -18.11 3.11 -0.14
C ASN A 366 -19.14 3.61 0.88
N THR A 367 -20.34 3.03 0.92
CA THR A 367 -21.42 3.41 1.85
C THR A 367 -20.92 3.53 3.28
N PRO A 368 -21.32 4.61 4.04
CA PRO A 368 -22.27 5.65 3.68
C PRO A 368 -21.68 6.84 2.89
N LEU A 369 -20.42 6.77 2.48
CA LEU A 369 -19.68 7.86 1.85
C LEU A 369 -20.04 7.98 0.36
N ARG A 370 -20.25 9.21 -0.13
CA ARG A 370 -20.52 9.48 -1.53
C ARG A 370 -19.28 9.30 -2.39
N GLY A 371 -19.48 8.82 -3.62
CA GLY A 371 -18.41 8.68 -4.61
C GLY A 371 -17.45 7.54 -4.31
N GLY A 372 -16.25 7.62 -4.89
CA GLY A 372 -15.21 6.60 -4.76
C GLY A 372 -13.96 7.05 -5.51
N LYS A 373 -13.09 6.10 -5.80
CA LYS A 373 -11.85 6.32 -6.56
C LYS A 373 -12.05 7.33 -7.69
N LEU A 374 -11.09 8.24 -7.86
CA LEU A 374 -11.03 9.38 -8.78
C LEU A 374 -11.71 10.65 -8.26
N SER A 375 -12.76 10.57 -7.44
CA SER A 375 -13.49 11.75 -6.96
C SER A 375 -12.94 12.27 -5.64
N LEU A 376 -13.12 13.57 -5.37
CA LEU A 376 -12.81 14.19 -4.08
C LEU A 376 -13.99 14.16 -3.10
N PHE A 377 -15.07 13.42 -3.40
CA PHE A 377 -16.05 13.05 -2.40
C PHE A 377 -15.42 12.20 -1.29
N GLU A 378 -16.07 12.15 -0.13
CA GLU A 378 -15.59 11.37 1.01
C GLU A 378 -15.23 9.94 0.61
N GLY A 379 -16.08 9.25 -0.16
CA GLY A 379 -15.83 7.89 -0.62
C GLY A 379 -14.61 7.70 -1.52
N GLY A 380 -13.99 8.77 -2.02
CA GLY A 380 -12.74 8.70 -2.79
C GLY A 380 -11.48 8.90 -1.95
N ILE A 381 -11.58 9.62 -0.84
CA ILE A 381 -10.43 10.07 -0.04
C ILE A 381 -10.48 9.67 1.44
N ARG A 382 -11.66 9.37 2.00
CA ARG A 382 -11.85 8.81 3.35
C ARG A 382 -11.92 7.30 3.25
N VAL A 383 -10.99 6.62 3.90
CA VAL A 383 -10.74 5.19 3.70
C VAL A 383 -10.82 4.40 5.00
N VAL A 384 -10.91 3.09 4.87
CA VAL A 384 -10.66 2.17 5.97
C VAL A 384 -9.29 2.45 6.56
N PHE A 385 -9.21 2.72 7.86
CA PHE A 385 -7.97 3.03 8.54
C PHE A 385 -8.05 2.52 9.99
N ALA A 386 -7.19 1.58 10.34
CA ALA A 386 -7.12 0.99 11.67
C ALA A 386 -5.67 0.79 12.10
N ALA A 387 -5.44 0.82 13.41
CA ALA A 387 -4.12 0.62 13.98
C ALA A 387 -4.19 -0.21 15.26
N ARG A 388 -3.18 -1.06 15.49
CA ARG A 388 -3.05 -1.89 16.68
C ARG A 388 -1.61 -1.86 17.18
N TRP A 389 -1.42 -1.59 18.46
CA TRP A 389 -0.15 -1.75 19.17
C TRP A 389 -0.47 -2.06 20.63
N PRO A 390 -0.59 -3.35 21.02
CA PRO A 390 -1.11 -3.72 22.34
C PRO A 390 -0.32 -3.12 23.51
N ALA A 391 1.01 -2.98 23.38
CA ALA A 391 1.83 -2.35 24.42
C ALA A 391 1.53 -0.86 24.65
N GLN A 392 0.89 -0.14 23.72
CA GLN A 392 0.71 1.32 23.79
C GLN A 392 -0.72 1.80 23.57
N LEU A 393 -1.52 1.09 22.80
CA LEU A 393 -2.87 1.49 22.42
C LEU A 393 -3.91 0.64 23.14
N LYS A 394 -4.96 1.29 23.65
CA LYS A 394 -6.08 0.59 24.27
C LYS A 394 -6.92 -0.09 23.21
N LYS A 395 -7.45 -1.27 23.55
CA LYS A 395 -8.38 -2.00 22.69
C LYS A 395 -9.72 -1.27 22.53
N GLY A 396 -10.32 -1.41 21.35
CA GLY A 396 -11.68 -0.94 21.05
C GLY A 396 -11.83 0.57 20.99
N GLN A 397 -10.73 1.32 20.78
CA GLN A 397 -10.82 2.77 20.61
C GLN A 397 -11.49 3.12 19.28
N VAL A 398 -12.35 4.13 19.30
CA VAL A 398 -12.89 4.76 18.08
C VAL A 398 -12.44 6.21 18.07
N TYR A 399 -11.52 6.53 17.16
CA TYR A 399 -10.99 7.87 16.99
C TYR A 399 -11.77 8.61 15.91
N ARG A 400 -12.40 9.75 16.29
CA ARG A 400 -13.40 10.46 15.47
C ARG A 400 -12.90 11.79 14.89
N HIS A 401 -11.63 12.14 15.11
CA HIS A 401 -11.06 13.33 14.50
C HIS A 401 -10.33 13.00 13.22
N PRO A 402 -10.27 13.92 12.26
CA PRO A 402 -9.54 13.72 11.01
C PRO A 402 -8.08 13.39 11.24
N VAL A 403 -7.63 12.30 10.62
CA VAL A 403 -6.22 11.90 10.52
C VAL A 403 -5.88 11.68 9.05
N SER A 404 -4.61 11.80 8.70
CA SER A 404 -4.13 11.66 7.33
C SER A 404 -3.12 10.52 7.21
N SER A 405 -3.06 9.88 6.03
CA SER A 405 -1.95 8.96 5.71
C SER A 405 -0.57 9.63 5.78
N LEU A 406 -0.51 10.96 5.74
CA LEU A 406 0.72 11.74 5.98
C LEU A 406 1.28 11.54 7.40
N ASP A 407 0.39 11.29 8.36
CA ASP A 407 0.74 11.14 9.77
C ASP A 407 1.52 9.86 10.05
N LEU A 408 1.43 8.88 9.14
CA LEU A 408 2.10 7.60 9.33
C LEU A 408 3.62 7.75 9.36
N LEU A 409 4.21 8.58 8.50
CA LEU A 409 5.66 8.77 8.53
C LEU A 409 6.16 9.33 9.88
N PRO A 410 5.67 10.48 10.41
CA PRO A 410 6.11 10.98 11.70
C PRO A 410 5.76 10.05 12.86
N THR A 411 4.58 9.43 12.85
CA THR A 411 4.12 8.52 13.91
C THR A 411 5.00 7.27 13.99
N LEU A 412 5.23 6.58 12.87
CA LEU A 412 6.04 5.37 12.83
C LEU A 412 7.50 5.66 13.15
N LEU A 413 8.04 6.77 12.63
CA LEU A 413 9.42 7.16 12.89
C LEU A 413 9.65 7.51 14.38
N ARG A 414 8.71 8.21 15.01
CA ARG A 414 8.78 8.51 16.45
C ARG A 414 8.65 7.26 17.30
N ALA A 415 7.74 6.35 16.94
CA ALA A 415 7.65 5.03 17.58
C ALA A 415 8.96 4.23 17.47
N ALA A 416 9.68 4.37 16.35
CA ALA A 416 11.01 3.78 16.15
C ALA A 416 12.14 4.51 16.89
N GLY A 417 11.86 5.60 17.62
CA GLY A 417 12.86 6.42 18.30
C GLY A 417 13.63 7.38 17.39
N GLY A 418 13.18 7.55 16.14
CA GLY A 418 13.78 8.46 15.17
C GLY A 418 13.23 9.88 15.24
N SER A 419 13.82 10.78 14.46
CA SER A 419 13.39 12.17 14.31
C SER A 419 13.32 12.58 12.85
N LEU A 420 12.34 13.42 12.53
CA LEU A 420 12.17 13.98 11.19
C LEU A 420 13.37 14.87 10.82
N PRO A 421 13.84 14.81 9.55
CA PRO A 421 14.75 15.82 9.02
C PRO A 421 14.15 17.22 9.08
N THR A 422 14.96 18.23 9.42
CA THR A 422 14.51 19.62 9.58
C THR A 422 14.63 20.46 8.32
N ASN A 423 15.21 19.91 7.24
CA ASN A 423 15.52 20.62 6.01
C ASN A 423 14.34 20.77 5.04
N ARG A 424 13.17 20.29 5.41
CA ARG A 424 11.94 20.35 4.60
C ARG A 424 10.69 20.32 5.49
N PRO A 425 9.54 20.89 5.04
CA PRO A 425 8.28 20.77 5.76
C PRO A 425 7.73 19.35 5.62
N TYR A 426 7.17 18.81 6.71
CA TYR A 426 6.31 17.65 6.74
C TYR A 426 4.89 18.11 7.04
N ASP A 427 3.90 17.50 6.39
CA ASP A 427 2.49 17.87 6.57
C ASP A 427 1.77 16.95 7.55
N GLY A 428 2.33 15.76 7.79
CA GLY A 428 1.83 14.83 8.80
C GLY A 428 2.29 15.18 10.21
N VAL A 429 1.54 14.70 11.20
CA VAL A 429 1.81 14.86 12.62
C VAL A 429 1.99 13.50 13.30
N ASP A 430 2.65 13.46 14.46
CA ASP A 430 2.70 12.25 15.30
C ASP A 430 1.35 12.03 15.99
N LEU A 431 0.69 10.93 15.68
CA LEU A 431 -0.61 10.57 16.24
C LEU A 431 -0.54 9.98 17.65
N MET A 432 0.63 9.46 18.08
CA MET A 432 0.72 8.74 19.37
C MET A 432 0.30 9.59 20.58
N PRO A 433 0.63 10.88 20.70
CA PRO A 433 0.13 11.73 21.81
C PRO A 433 -1.40 11.76 21.88
N TYR A 434 -2.07 11.87 20.73
CA TYR A 434 -3.54 11.89 20.65
C TYR A 434 -4.17 10.54 20.96
N LEU A 435 -3.61 9.46 20.43
CA LEU A 435 -4.13 8.10 20.60
C LEU A 435 -3.93 7.56 22.02
N THR A 436 -2.90 8.03 22.72
CA THR A 436 -2.64 7.67 24.12
C THR A 436 -3.29 8.62 25.12
N GLY A 437 -3.94 9.69 24.65
CA GLY A 437 -4.62 10.69 25.50
C GLY A 437 -3.68 11.68 26.19
N LYS A 438 -2.41 11.78 25.74
CA LYS A 438 -1.47 12.81 26.20
C LYS A 438 -1.79 14.20 25.64
N GLU A 439 -2.36 14.22 24.44
CA GLU A 439 -2.90 15.41 23.81
C GLU A 439 -4.38 15.23 23.52
N SER A 440 -5.14 16.31 23.60
CA SER A 440 -6.57 16.38 23.30
C SER A 440 -6.80 17.20 22.04
N GLY A 441 -7.98 17.04 21.42
CA GLY A 441 -8.36 17.82 20.24
C GLY A 441 -8.06 17.10 18.92
N ARG A 442 -7.94 17.89 17.86
CA ARG A 442 -7.77 17.41 16.48
C ARG A 442 -6.28 17.46 16.10
N PRO A 443 -5.70 16.40 15.54
CA PRO A 443 -4.34 16.45 14.98
C PRO A 443 -4.22 17.47 13.85
N HIS A 444 -5.30 17.59 13.05
CA HIS A 444 -5.39 18.52 11.93
C HIS A 444 -6.61 19.42 12.06
N GLU A 445 -6.39 20.74 12.05
CA GLU A 445 -7.46 21.73 11.92
C GLU A 445 -7.99 21.80 10.49
N ILE A 446 -7.13 21.47 9.50
CA ILE A 446 -7.43 21.61 8.08
C ILE A 446 -6.68 20.53 7.25
N LEU A 447 -7.37 19.96 6.27
CA LEU A 447 -6.81 19.02 5.30
C LEU A 447 -7.14 19.48 3.88
N PHE A 448 -6.25 19.17 2.92
CA PHE A 448 -6.35 19.63 1.54
C PHE A 448 -6.19 18.49 0.54
N TRP A 449 -6.81 18.64 -0.62
CA TRP A 449 -6.68 17.74 -1.76
C TRP A 449 -6.68 18.54 -3.06
N ARG A 450 -5.85 18.12 -4.01
CA ARG A 450 -5.92 18.59 -5.41
C ARG A 450 -5.65 17.40 -6.34
N ASN A 451 -6.46 17.31 -7.41
CA ASN A 451 -6.29 16.34 -8.48
C ASN A 451 -6.69 17.00 -9.81
N GLY A 452 -5.75 17.67 -10.46
CA GLY A 452 -5.96 18.43 -11.68
C GLY A 452 -6.90 19.61 -11.47
N ASP A 453 -8.00 19.64 -12.23
CA ASP A 453 -8.98 20.73 -12.20
C ASP A 453 -9.82 20.77 -10.91
N ASN A 454 -9.65 19.80 -10.03
CA ASN A 454 -10.45 19.64 -8.82
C ASN A 454 -9.60 19.85 -7.58
N ALA A 455 -10.10 20.65 -6.64
CA ALA A 455 -9.47 20.84 -5.35
C ALA A 455 -10.52 20.81 -4.22
N ALA A 456 -10.14 20.32 -3.06
CA ALA A 456 -10.99 20.28 -1.88
C ALA A 456 -10.22 20.66 -0.62
N VAL A 457 -10.96 21.15 0.36
CA VAL A 457 -10.45 21.47 1.70
C VAL A 457 -11.49 21.05 2.74
N ARG A 458 -11.03 20.41 3.81
CA ARG A 458 -11.82 20.15 5.02
C ARG A 458 -11.24 20.95 6.17
N LYS A 459 -12.07 21.80 6.82
CA LYS A 459 -11.72 22.51 8.04
C LYS A 459 -12.79 22.27 9.10
N GLY A 460 -12.42 21.58 10.15
CA GLY A 460 -13.41 21.10 11.10
C GLY A 460 -14.38 20.12 10.45
N ASP A 461 -15.65 20.43 10.47
CA ASP A 461 -16.71 19.61 9.89
C ASP A 461 -17.17 20.11 8.51
N TRP A 462 -16.69 21.28 8.10
CA TRP A 462 -16.97 21.84 6.78
C TRP A 462 -16.00 21.27 5.73
N LYS A 463 -16.56 20.84 4.58
CA LYS A 463 -15.78 20.44 3.41
C LYS A 463 -16.24 21.21 2.19
N LEU A 464 -15.29 21.82 1.51
CA LEU A 464 -15.50 22.50 0.24
C LEU A 464 -14.78 21.73 -0.87
N TRP A 465 -15.48 21.51 -1.98
CA TRP A 465 -14.92 21.05 -3.24
C TRP A 465 -15.13 22.13 -4.30
N ARG A 466 -14.10 22.48 -5.05
CA ARG A 466 -14.20 23.40 -6.20
C ARG A 466 -13.54 22.81 -7.43
N THR A 467 -13.99 23.28 -8.58
CA THR A 467 -13.39 23.02 -9.90
C THR A 467 -12.67 24.26 -10.41
N SER A 468 -11.75 24.09 -11.37
CA SER A 468 -11.02 25.21 -11.98
C SER A 468 -11.89 26.15 -12.81
N ASP A 469 -13.06 25.69 -13.28
CA ASP A 469 -14.07 26.47 -14.00
C ASP A 469 -15.09 27.17 -13.08
N GLY A 470 -14.87 27.11 -11.76
CA GLY A 470 -15.55 27.96 -10.77
C GLY A 470 -16.77 27.33 -10.10
N HIS A 471 -17.10 26.07 -10.36
CA HIS A 471 -18.15 25.39 -9.59
C HIS A 471 -17.68 25.09 -8.18
N VAL A 472 -18.58 25.23 -7.20
CA VAL A 472 -18.29 25.05 -5.77
C VAL A 472 -19.41 24.26 -5.09
N TRP A 473 -19.01 23.30 -4.26
CA TRP A 473 -19.89 22.56 -3.36
C TRP A 473 -19.35 22.69 -1.92
N LEU A 474 -20.28 22.86 -0.99
CA LEU A 474 -19.99 22.94 0.45
C LEU A 474 -20.87 21.96 1.21
N TYR A 475 -20.24 21.14 2.07
CA TYR A 475 -20.93 20.12 2.85
C TYR A 475 -20.61 20.26 4.34
N ASP A 476 -21.60 19.96 5.21
CA ASP A 476 -21.45 19.82 6.66
C ASP A 476 -21.33 18.32 7.00
N LEU A 477 -20.11 17.82 7.09
CA LEU A 477 -19.84 16.38 7.30
C LEU A 477 -20.29 15.86 8.67
N ALA A 478 -20.56 16.72 9.65
CA ALA A 478 -21.13 16.29 10.93
C ALA A 478 -22.57 15.83 10.78
N ASN A 479 -23.33 16.44 9.89
CA ASN A 479 -24.76 16.19 9.68
C ASN A 479 -25.05 15.50 8.34
N ASP A 480 -24.10 15.56 7.39
CA ASP A 480 -24.24 15.08 6.01
C ASP A 480 -22.94 14.39 5.54
N VAL A 481 -22.65 13.24 6.10
CA VAL A 481 -21.46 12.44 5.72
C VAL A 481 -21.56 11.90 4.30
N GLY A 482 -22.77 11.81 3.76
CA GLY A 482 -23.08 11.39 2.39
C GLY A 482 -22.92 12.48 1.35
N GLU A 483 -22.63 13.74 1.77
CA GLU A 483 -22.45 14.88 0.85
C GLU A 483 -23.64 15.06 -0.11
N GLU A 484 -24.86 14.94 0.41
CA GLU A 484 -26.11 15.01 -0.37
C GLU A 484 -26.60 16.44 -0.54
N ASN A 485 -26.30 17.35 0.42
CA ASN A 485 -26.85 18.69 0.52
C ASN A 485 -25.76 19.74 0.29
N ASN A 486 -25.73 20.35 -0.89
CA ASN A 486 -24.82 21.45 -1.19
C ASN A 486 -25.27 22.76 -0.52
N LEU A 487 -24.52 23.22 0.47
CA LEU A 487 -24.81 24.43 1.26
C LEU A 487 -24.03 25.67 0.78
N ALA A 488 -23.44 25.65 -0.43
CA ALA A 488 -22.59 26.74 -0.92
C ALA A 488 -23.33 28.07 -1.05
N GLU A 489 -24.58 28.07 -1.46
CA GLU A 489 -25.42 29.27 -1.58
C GLU A 489 -25.93 29.78 -0.21
N GLU A 490 -26.13 28.84 0.74
CA GLU A 490 -26.64 29.17 2.08
C GLU A 490 -25.57 29.68 3.03
N ARG A 491 -24.29 29.35 2.76
CA ARG A 491 -23.14 29.65 3.62
C ARG A 491 -21.99 30.31 2.85
N PRO A 492 -22.23 31.43 2.16
CA PRO A 492 -21.20 32.09 1.33
C PRO A 492 -19.99 32.56 2.13
N GLU A 493 -20.14 32.88 3.43
CA GLU A 493 -19.04 33.24 4.32
C GLU A 493 -18.09 32.05 4.57
N VAL A 494 -18.62 30.84 4.74
CA VAL A 494 -17.82 29.61 4.90
C VAL A 494 -17.10 29.29 3.60
N VAL A 495 -17.79 29.39 2.48
CA VAL A 495 -17.20 29.22 1.14
C VAL A 495 -16.00 30.13 0.96
N LYS A 496 -16.17 31.44 1.20
CA LYS A 496 -15.09 32.43 1.06
C LYS A 496 -13.89 32.11 1.97
N GLN A 497 -14.15 31.71 3.22
CA GLN A 497 -13.10 31.33 4.16
C GLN A 497 -12.31 30.12 3.65
N LEU A 498 -13.00 29.04 3.27
CA LEU A 498 -12.37 27.80 2.82
C LEU A 498 -11.63 27.96 1.51
N GLN A 499 -12.17 28.71 0.55
CA GLN A 499 -11.48 29.07 -0.69
C GLN A 499 -10.17 29.83 -0.41
N SER A 500 -10.20 30.79 0.51
CA SER A 500 -8.99 31.53 0.91
C SER A 500 -7.91 30.64 1.49
N GLU A 501 -8.28 29.64 2.32
CA GLU A 501 -7.31 28.67 2.85
C GLU A 501 -6.76 27.77 1.73
N LEU A 502 -7.62 27.31 0.82
CA LEU A 502 -7.22 26.49 -0.32
C LEU A 502 -6.25 27.25 -1.24
N ASP A 503 -6.55 28.51 -1.56
CA ASP A 503 -5.68 29.37 -2.39
C ASP A 503 -4.30 29.60 -1.75
N LYS A 504 -4.24 29.74 -0.43
CA LYS A 504 -2.96 29.85 0.30
C LYS A 504 -2.15 28.59 0.18
N TRP A 505 -2.79 27.42 0.37
CA TRP A 505 -2.13 26.14 0.27
C TRP A 505 -1.64 25.87 -1.16
N GLU A 506 -2.47 26.11 -2.17
CA GLU A 506 -2.09 25.88 -3.58
C GLU A 506 -0.87 26.69 -4.03
N LYS A 507 -0.67 27.90 -3.48
CA LYS A 507 0.54 28.70 -3.73
C LYS A 507 1.83 28.07 -3.21
N THR A 508 1.74 27.05 -2.34
CA THR A 508 2.89 26.32 -1.80
C THR A 508 3.24 25.07 -2.60
N LEU A 509 2.46 24.76 -3.63
CA LEU A 509 2.58 23.54 -4.43
C LEU A 509 3.47 23.75 -5.66
N ALA A 510 4.09 22.67 -6.09
CA ALA A 510 4.81 22.65 -7.36
C ALA A 510 3.84 22.39 -8.53
N GLU A 511 4.27 22.79 -9.73
CA GLU A 511 3.60 22.35 -10.96
C GLU A 511 3.69 20.85 -11.11
N PRO A 512 2.63 20.18 -11.62
CA PRO A 512 2.68 18.75 -11.89
C PRO A 512 3.82 18.38 -12.84
N LYS A 513 4.65 17.42 -12.46
CA LYS A 513 5.81 16.96 -13.27
C LYS A 513 5.39 16.27 -14.57
N TRP A 514 4.16 15.82 -14.67
CA TRP A 514 3.54 15.24 -15.88
C TRP A 514 2.05 15.50 -15.89
N PRO A 515 1.42 15.54 -17.07
CA PRO A 515 -0.02 15.74 -17.19
C PRO A 515 -0.81 14.50 -16.79
N THR A 516 -2.08 14.68 -16.47
CA THR A 516 -3.05 13.58 -16.32
C THR A 516 -3.08 12.70 -17.58
N ARG A 517 -3.25 11.39 -17.40
CA ARG A 517 -3.36 10.45 -18.53
C ARG A 517 -4.63 10.65 -19.34
N ARG A 518 -5.72 10.92 -18.66
CA ARG A 518 -7.04 11.18 -19.25
C ARG A 518 -7.93 11.84 -18.21
N LYS A 519 -8.97 12.48 -18.70
CA LYS A 519 -10.08 12.97 -17.89
C LYS A 519 -11.28 12.04 -18.04
N VAL A 520 -12.04 11.87 -16.97
CA VAL A 520 -13.25 11.04 -16.92
C VAL A 520 -14.39 11.91 -16.39
N PRO A 521 -15.53 12.00 -17.11
CA PRO A 521 -16.65 12.79 -16.64
C PRO A 521 -17.33 12.14 -15.44
N LEU A 522 -17.67 12.97 -14.46
CA LEU A 522 -18.54 12.65 -13.33
C LEU A 522 -19.66 13.68 -13.25
N LYS A 523 -20.91 13.24 -13.18
CA LYS A 523 -22.03 14.14 -12.92
C LYS A 523 -22.15 14.38 -11.41
N VAL A 524 -22.06 15.64 -11.00
CA VAL A 524 -22.28 16.12 -9.63
C VAL A 524 -23.42 17.11 -9.69
N ASP A 525 -24.56 16.72 -9.15
CA ASP A 525 -25.83 17.46 -9.31
C ASP A 525 -26.11 17.72 -10.80
N ASP A 526 -26.20 18.96 -11.24
CA ASP A 526 -26.41 19.31 -12.65
C ASP A 526 -25.11 19.64 -13.43
N VAL A 527 -23.95 19.55 -12.76
CA VAL A 527 -22.64 19.88 -13.34
C VAL A 527 -21.90 18.60 -13.73
N THR A 528 -21.24 18.61 -14.90
CA THR A 528 -20.32 17.54 -15.29
C THR A 528 -18.90 17.98 -15.02
N VAL A 529 -18.29 17.44 -13.97
CA VAL A 529 -16.88 17.66 -13.62
C VAL A 529 -15.97 16.68 -14.33
N GLN A 530 -14.72 17.09 -14.58
CA GLN A 530 -13.70 16.25 -15.20
C GLN A 530 -12.74 15.74 -14.13
N LEU A 531 -12.74 14.43 -13.89
CA LEU A 531 -11.84 13.76 -12.94
C LEU A 531 -10.53 13.37 -13.64
N SER A 532 -9.40 13.63 -13.01
CA SER A 532 -8.05 13.33 -13.55
C SER A 532 -7.53 11.98 -13.10
N ILE A 533 -6.86 11.24 -14.03
CA ILE A 533 -6.26 9.92 -13.75
C ILE A 533 -4.75 9.99 -13.99
#